data_6591b404ff84004f52579a5125bbe4f6
#
_entry.id   6591b404ff84004f52579a5125bbe4f6
#
_cell.length_a   1.000
_cell.length_b   1.000
_cell.length_c   1.000
_cell.angle_alpha   90.00
_cell.angle_beta   90.00
_cell.angle_gamma   90.00
#
_symmetry.space_group_name_H-M   'P 1'
#
loop_
_entity.id
_entity.type
_entity.pdbx_description
1 polymer ?
#
loop_
_entity_poly.entity_id
_entity_poly.type
_entity_poly.pdbx_seq_one_letter_code
_entity_poly.pdbx_strand_id
1 'polypeptide(L)'
;MKKITTFLAIFIVALTSAKIAFSQDASSAENKYTIEKNHTSVMWIADHFGYSKVSGKFTDISGEIVFDEKKPQDSSVQVEIKTDSIATGLPKFEDHLRSKDFFDVKNFPTAKFVSKKIIVEGKKNKAQIVGDLTLLGVTKEVILKAEFNKSAPNPMSQKPTIGFSAKTTINRSDFGIKYAIPNIADKVELVIEVEANR
;
A
#
# COMPACT_ATOMS: atom_id res chain seq x y z
N MET A 1 -24.27 -84.69 -13.55
CA MET A 1 -24.14 -83.45 -14.32
C MET A 1 -24.57 -82.29 -13.40
N LYS A 2 -23.65 -81.64 -12.72
CA LYS A 2 -23.92 -80.50 -11.80
C LYS A 2 -23.68 -79.19 -12.54
N LYS A 3 -24.67 -78.34 -12.64
CA LYS A 3 -24.61 -77.02 -13.21
C LYS A 3 -24.11 -76.04 -12.12
N ILE A 4 -22.97 -75.40 -12.37
CA ILE A 4 -22.41 -74.37 -11.52
C ILE A 4 -22.91 -73.02 -12.06
N THR A 5 -23.72 -72.31 -11.26
CA THR A 5 -24.18 -70.97 -11.58
C THR A 5 -23.24 -69.93 -10.92
N THR A 6 -22.49 -69.22 -11.74
CA THR A 6 -21.59 -68.16 -11.29
C THR A 6 -22.36 -66.84 -11.08
N PHE A 7 -22.41 -66.35 -9.85
CA PHE A 7 -22.95 -65.03 -9.54
C PHE A 7 -21.85 -63.98 -9.75
N LEU A 8 -22.11 -63.11 -10.72
CA LEU A 8 -21.25 -61.91 -10.96
C LEU A 8 -21.73 -60.76 -10.06
N ALA A 9 -20.99 -60.44 -9.01
CA ALA A 9 -21.27 -59.32 -8.16
C ALA A 9 -20.70 -58.04 -8.81
N ILE A 10 -21.57 -57.15 -9.24
CA ILE A 10 -21.19 -55.80 -9.75
C ILE A 10 -20.99 -54.90 -8.56
N PHE A 11 -19.75 -54.52 -8.29
CA PHE A 11 -19.40 -53.47 -7.31
C PHE A 11 -19.60 -52.10 -7.96
N ILE A 12 -20.68 -51.40 -7.60
CA ILE A 12 -20.86 -49.99 -7.97
C ILE A 12 -20.06 -49.13 -6.99
N VAL A 13 -18.91 -48.63 -7.44
CA VAL A 13 -18.13 -47.60 -6.71
C VAL A 13 -18.83 -46.26 -6.97
N ALA A 14 -19.54 -45.76 -5.98
CA ALA A 14 -20.10 -44.41 -6.00
C ALA A 14 -18.96 -43.42 -5.78
N LEU A 15 -18.47 -42.74 -6.86
CA LEU A 15 -17.59 -41.59 -6.77
C LEU A 15 -18.41 -40.42 -6.20
N THR A 16 -18.28 -40.17 -4.92
CA THR A 16 -18.74 -38.92 -4.32
C THR A 16 -17.73 -37.81 -4.68
N SER A 17 -18.02 -37.01 -5.69
CA SER A 17 -17.29 -35.81 -6.03
C SER A 17 -17.47 -34.78 -4.90
N ALA A 18 -16.47 -34.67 -4.01
CA ALA A 18 -16.41 -33.60 -3.06
C ALA A 18 -16.19 -32.29 -3.84
N LYS A 19 -17.24 -31.48 -3.95
CA LYS A 19 -17.12 -30.08 -4.41
C LYS A 19 -16.38 -29.31 -3.31
N ILE A 20 -15.06 -29.16 -3.48
CA ILE A 20 -14.30 -28.18 -2.71
C ILE A 20 -14.77 -26.81 -3.19
N ALA A 21 -15.61 -26.18 -2.38
CA ALA A 21 -16.08 -24.84 -2.65
C ALA A 21 -14.91 -23.87 -2.45
N PHE A 22 -14.40 -23.31 -3.53
CA PHE A 22 -13.59 -22.09 -3.53
C PHE A 22 -14.51 -20.92 -3.15
N SER A 23 -14.71 -20.70 -1.85
CA SER A 23 -15.49 -19.56 -1.35
C SER A 23 -14.63 -18.38 -0.89
N GLN A 24 -13.31 -18.42 -1.13
CA GLN A 24 -12.38 -17.37 -0.69
C GLN A 24 -12.23 -16.21 -1.70
N ASP A 25 -12.63 -16.38 -2.95
CA ASP A 25 -12.36 -15.38 -4.00
C ASP A 25 -13.44 -14.28 -4.12
N ALA A 26 -14.67 -14.56 -3.73
CA ALA A 26 -15.75 -13.57 -3.86
C ALA A 26 -15.72 -12.49 -2.77
N SER A 27 -15.25 -12.81 -1.56
CA SER A 27 -15.14 -11.85 -0.44
C SER A 27 -14.00 -10.86 -0.62
N SER A 28 -12.92 -11.24 -1.31
CA SER A 28 -11.79 -10.36 -1.57
C SER A 28 -12.11 -9.30 -2.62
N ALA A 29 -12.92 -9.62 -3.61
CA ALA A 29 -13.32 -8.68 -4.66
C ALA A 29 -14.26 -7.57 -4.12
N GLU A 30 -15.13 -7.90 -3.17
CA GLU A 30 -16.07 -6.95 -2.57
C GLU A 30 -15.37 -5.90 -1.67
N ASN A 31 -14.21 -6.24 -1.13
CA ASN A 31 -13.43 -5.38 -0.22
C ASN A 31 -12.26 -4.65 -0.90
N LYS A 32 -12.13 -4.77 -2.22
CA LYS A 32 -11.04 -4.19 -2.99
C LYS A 32 -11.38 -2.78 -3.46
N TYR A 33 -10.52 -1.82 -3.10
CA TYR A 33 -10.62 -0.43 -3.47
C TYR A 33 -9.40 -0.01 -4.27
N THR A 34 -9.59 0.79 -5.32
CA THR A 34 -8.53 1.38 -6.12
C THR A 34 -8.25 2.80 -5.62
N ILE A 35 -6.98 3.16 -5.48
CA ILE A 35 -6.56 4.50 -5.05
C ILE A 35 -7.09 5.55 -6.04
N GLU A 36 -7.73 6.58 -5.49
CA GLU A 36 -8.22 7.75 -6.22
C GLU A 36 -7.11 8.82 -6.25
N LYS A 37 -6.61 9.14 -7.43
CA LYS A 37 -5.38 9.93 -7.63
C LYS A 37 -5.50 11.38 -7.18
N ASN A 38 -6.68 12.02 -7.36
CA ASN A 38 -6.81 13.45 -7.17
C ASN A 38 -6.83 13.84 -5.68
N HIS A 39 -7.26 12.92 -4.82
CA HIS A 39 -7.37 13.14 -3.38
C HIS A 39 -6.41 12.27 -2.56
N THR A 40 -5.38 11.72 -3.23
CA THR A 40 -4.31 10.95 -2.59
C THR A 40 -2.99 11.68 -2.73
N SER A 41 -2.24 11.78 -1.65
CA SER A 41 -0.92 12.40 -1.65
C SER A 41 0.03 11.75 -0.65
N VAL A 42 1.30 11.69 -1.02
CA VAL A 42 2.41 11.40 -0.12
C VAL A 42 3.28 12.64 -0.04
N MET A 43 3.15 13.36 1.06
CA MET A 43 3.96 14.54 1.37
C MET A 43 5.20 14.12 2.16
N TRP A 44 6.30 14.80 1.93
CA TRP A 44 7.54 14.67 2.69
C TRP A 44 7.98 16.01 3.25
N ILE A 45 8.60 15.98 4.43
CA ILE A 45 9.06 17.16 5.15
C ILE A 45 10.46 16.85 5.68
N ALA A 46 11.43 17.73 5.37
CA ALA A 46 12.82 17.63 5.85
C ALA A 46 13.29 18.95 6.45
N ASP A 47 14.09 18.88 7.51
CA ASP A 47 14.73 20.05 8.08
C ASP A 47 15.86 20.53 7.15
N HIS A 48 15.94 21.84 6.95
CA HIS A 48 16.91 22.51 6.11
C HIS A 48 17.80 23.43 6.94
N PHE A 49 18.96 22.93 7.34
CA PHE A 49 19.99 23.63 8.14
C PHE A 49 19.50 24.13 9.52
N GLY A 50 18.38 23.61 10.03
CA GLY A 50 17.76 24.13 11.25
C GLY A 50 17.02 25.45 11.09
N TYR A 51 17.07 26.08 9.91
CA TYR A 51 16.39 27.37 9.68
C TYR A 51 14.92 27.19 9.30
N SER A 52 14.59 26.15 8.54
CA SER A 52 13.23 25.92 8.05
C SER A 52 13.00 24.45 7.76
N LYS A 53 11.76 24.11 7.47
CA LYS A 53 11.39 22.82 6.92
C LYS A 53 11.01 22.98 5.46
N VAL A 54 11.70 22.27 4.59
CA VAL A 54 11.30 22.14 3.18
C VAL A 54 10.37 20.97 3.02
N SER A 55 9.44 21.06 2.10
CA SER A 55 8.46 20.01 1.83
C SER A 55 8.15 19.90 0.34
N GLY A 56 7.63 18.76 -0.02
CA GLY A 56 7.08 18.49 -1.33
C GLY A 56 6.13 17.31 -1.26
N LYS A 57 5.58 16.91 -2.40
CA LYS A 57 4.67 15.77 -2.50
C LYS A 57 4.91 15.02 -3.79
N PHE A 58 4.51 13.75 -3.81
CA PHE A 58 4.32 12.98 -5.03
C PHE A 58 2.86 13.08 -5.44
N THR A 59 2.62 13.22 -6.74
CA THR A 59 1.29 13.47 -7.31
C THR A 59 0.77 12.35 -8.22
N ASP A 60 1.62 11.39 -8.61
CA ASP A 60 1.20 10.21 -9.37
C ASP A 60 1.39 8.95 -8.51
N ILE A 61 0.27 8.56 -7.89
CA ILE A 61 0.19 7.45 -6.94
C ILE A 61 -0.90 6.51 -7.43
N SER A 62 -0.59 5.22 -7.46
CA SER A 62 -1.54 4.17 -7.83
C SER A 62 -1.44 3.00 -6.87
N GLY A 63 -2.47 2.17 -6.83
CA GLY A 63 -2.46 1.01 -5.98
C GLY A 63 -3.85 0.56 -5.57
N GLU A 64 -3.86 -0.37 -4.62
CA GLU A 64 -5.06 -1.05 -4.18
C GLU A 64 -5.04 -1.20 -2.66
N ILE A 65 -6.22 -1.13 -2.07
CA ILE A 65 -6.47 -1.41 -0.66
C ILE A 65 -7.56 -2.49 -0.60
N VAL A 66 -7.24 -3.62 0.01
CA VAL A 66 -8.26 -4.58 0.43
C VAL A 66 -8.61 -4.22 1.87
N PHE A 67 -9.83 -3.74 2.10
CA PHE A 67 -10.24 -3.24 3.41
C PHE A 67 -11.43 -4.03 3.95
N ASP A 68 -11.21 -4.75 5.07
CA ASP A 68 -12.26 -5.39 5.85
C ASP A 68 -12.55 -4.55 7.10
N GLU A 69 -13.64 -3.78 7.07
CA GLU A 69 -14.04 -2.93 8.19
C GLU A 69 -14.38 -3.72 9.46
N LYS A 70 -14.81 -4.99 9.31
CA LYS A 70 -15.15 -5.88 10.44
C LYS A 70 -13.92 -6.55 11.03
N LYS A 71 -12.91 -6.79 10.19
CA LYS A 71 -11.63 -7.39 10.57
C LYS A 71 -10.46 -6.60 9.99
N PRO A 72 -10.20 -5.38 10.46
CA PRO A 72 -9.17 -4.52 9.87
C PRO A 72 -7.76 -5.13 9.83
N GLN A 73 -7.47 -6.07 10.73
CA GLN A 73 -6.20 -6.82 10.73
C GLN A 73 -6.00 -7.71 9.50
N ASP A 74 -7.09 -8.08 8.81
CA ASP A 74 -7.08 -8.92 7.60
C ASP A 74 -6.99 -8.06 6.32
N SER A 75 -6.93 -6.73 6.48
CA SER A 75 -6.77 -5.77 5.38
C SER A 75 -5.33 -5.76 4.84
N SER A 76 -5.17 -5.24 3.62
CA SER A 76 -3.85 -5.05 3.01
C SER A 76 -3.82 -3.82 2.12
N VAL A 77 -2.61 -3.28 1.91
CA VAL A 77 -2.38 -2.14 1.01
C VAL A 77 -1.13 -2.37 0.17
N GLN A 78 -1.24 -2.08 -1.12
CA GLN A 78 -0.13 -2.05 -2.06
C GLN A 78 -0.19 -0.76 -2.87
N VAL A 79 0.93 -0.01 -2.86
CA VAL A 79 1.02 1.31 -3.51
C VAL A 79 2.28 1.39 -4.36
N GLU A 80 2.14 1.99 -5.53
CA GLU A 80 3.24 2.42 -6.39
C GLU A 80 3.18 3.95 -6.57
N ILE A 81 4.33 4.60 -6.44
CA ILE A 81 4.51 6.04 -6.56
C ILE A 81 5.49 6.30 -7.70
N LYS A 82 5.12 7.13 -8.67
CA LYS A 82 6.04 7.60 -9.70
C LYS A 82 6.99 8.63 -9.09
N THR A 83 8.28 8.33 -9.07
CA THR A 83 9.28 9.20 -8.43
C THR A 83 9.50 10.52 -9.16
N ASP A 84 9.24 10.57 -10.47
CA ASP A 84 9.29 11.78 -11.29
C ASP A 84 8.13 12.74 -11.03
N SER A 85 7.04 12.29 -10.38
CA SER A 85 5.88 13.10 -10.00
C SER A 85 6.13 14.01 -8.80
N ILE A 86 7.37 14.10 -8.32
CA ILE A 86 7.74 14.95 -7.20
C ILE A 86 7.49 16.43 -7.53
N ALA A 87 6.76 17.12 -6.66
CA ALA A 87 6.36 18.50 -6.80
C ALA A 87 6.63 19.29 -5.50
N THR A 88 7.27 20.45 -5.63
CA THR A 88 7.58 21.39 -4.55
C THR A 88 7.10 22.79 -4.85
N GLY A 89 6.69 23.07 -6.11
CA GLY A 89 6.42 24.41 -6.63
C GLY A 89 7.67 25.20 -7.02
N LEU A 90 8.86 24.57 -6.99
CA LEU A 90 10.15 25.17 -7.33
C LEU A 90 10.84 24.32 -8.41
N PRO A 91 10.69 24.64 -9.72
CA PRO A 91 11.14 23.76 -10.82
C PRO A 91 12.61 23.34 -10.73
N LYS A 92 13.54 24.26 -10.43
CA LYS A 92 14.97 23.93 -10.28
C LYS A 92 15.24 22.96 -9.14
N PHE A 93 14.49 23.06 -8.05
CA PHE A 93 14.62 22.15 -6.92
C PHE A 93 14.03 20.77 -7.28
N GLU A 94 12.92 20.73 -7.99
CA GLU A 94 12.35 19.49 -8.50
C GLU A 94 13.29 18.76 -9.46
N ASP A 95 13.97 19.50 -10.37
CA ASP A 95 14.97 18.90 -11.26
C ASP A 95 16.13 18.31 -10.48
N HIS A 96 16.59 18.99 -9.41
CA HIS A 96 17.63 18.44 -8.54
C HIS A 96 17.15 17.22 -7.78
N LEU A 97 15.92 17.23 -7.26
CA LEU A 97 15.35 16.06 -6.58
C LEU A 97 15.20 14.84 -7.52
N ARG A 98 14.94 15.06 -8.82
CA ARG A 98 14.89 13.98 -9.82
C ARG A 98 16.26 13.43 -10.19
N SER A 99 17.35 14.14 -9.88
CA SER A 99 18.71 13.74 -10.22
C SER A 99 19.21 12.54 -9.38
N LYS A 100 20.38 12.02 -9.75
CA LYS A 100 21.08 10.93 -9.04
C LYS A 100 21.49 11.27 -7.60
N ASP A 101 21.49 12.54 -7.24
CA ASP A 101 21.80 12.99 -5.87
C ASP A 101 20.64 12.64 -4.91
N PHE A 102 19.42 12.44 -5.44
CA PHE A 102 18.21 12.16 -4.68
C PHE A 102 17.46 10.93 -5.21
N PHE A 103 16.45 11.11 -6.07
CA PHE A 103 15.55 10.01 -6.46
C PHE A 103 16.02 9.23 -7.69
N ASP A 104 17.01 9.75 -8.45
CA ASP A 104 17.52 9.10 -9.67
C ASP A 104 16.40 8.49 -10.53
N VAL A 105 15.42 9.31 -10.86
CA VAL A 105 14.15 8.86 -11.45
C VAL A 105 14.33 8.13 -12.78
N LYS A 106 15.47 8.35 -13.46
CA LYS A 106 15.82 7.66 -14.71
C LYS A 106 16.07 6.16 -14.47
N ASN A 107 16.74 5.82 -13.37
CA ASN A 107 17.10 4.45 -13.02
C ASN A 107 16.08 3.81 -12.08
N PHE A 108 15.40 4.62 -11.26
CA PHE A 108 14.42 4.19 -10.28
C PHE A 108 13.10 4.96 -10.43
N PRO A 109 12.32 4.69 -11.49
CA PRO A 109 11.13 5.46 -11.84
C PRO A 109 9.98 5.30 -10.85
N THR A 110 10.06 4.32 -9.95
CA THR A 110 8.99 4.05 -8.99
C THR A 110 9.53 3.76 -7.59
N ALA A 111 8.77 4.18 -6.57
CA ALA A 111 8.84 3.68 -5.22
C ALA A 111 7.61 2.81 -4.93
N LYS A 112 7.74 1.82 -4.03
CA LYS A 112 6.66 0.87 -3.73
C LYS A 112 6.52 0.67 -2.24
N PHE A 113 5.27 0.52 -1.78
CA PHE A 113 4.97 0.07 -0.43
C PHE A 113 4.01 -1.11 -0.48
N VAL A 114 4.34 -2.18 0.27
CA VAL A 114 3.50 -3.38 0.40
C VAL A 114 3.36 -3.71 1.88
N SER A 115 2.13 -3.71 2.37
CA SER A 115 1.85 -4.09 3.76
C SER A 115 2.12 -5.58 3.99
N LYS A 116 2.64 -5.89 5.16
CA LYS A 116 2.87 -7.26 5.66
C LYS A 116 1.92 -7.62 6.79
N LYS A 117 1.60 -6.63 7.61
CA LYS A 117 0.78 -6.82 8.79
C LYS A 117 0.09 -5.51 9.19
N ILE A 118 -1.17 -5.62 9.60
CA ILE A 118 -1.93 -4.51 10.20
C ILE A 118 -2.19 -4.85 11.66
N ILE A 119 -1.80 -3.94 12.55
CA ILE A 119 -1.96 -4.08 14.00
C ILE A 119 -2.94 -2.99 14.45
N VAL A 120 -4.16 -3.39 14.77
CA VAL A 120 -5.19 -2.45 15.25
C VAL A 120 -4.84 -2.01 16.66
N GLU A 121 -4.81 -0.71 16.90
CA GLU A 121 -4.60 -0.14 18.22
C GLU A 121 -5.93 -0.03 18.97
N GLY A 122 -5.89 0.08 20.31
CA GLY A 122 -7.08 0.01 21.19
C GLY A 122 -8.24 0.97 20.86
N LYS A 123 -8.02 2.01 20.01
CA LYS A 123 -9.06 2.83 19.38
C LYS A 123 -9.38 2.26 18.01
N LYS A 124 -10.65 2.05 17.71
CA LYS A 124 -11.14 1.38 16.48
C LYS A 124 -10.69 2.01 15.16
N ASN A 125 -10.25 3.28 15.16
CA ASN A 125 -9.85 3.98 13.95
C ASN A 125 -8.33 4.12 13.80
N LYS A 126 -7.49 3.51 14.68
CA LYS A 126 -6.03 3.61 14.62
C LYS A 126 -5.39 2.25 14.45
N ALA A 127 -4.36 2.21 13.61
CA ALA A 127 -3.59 1.01 13.36
C ALA A 127 -2.12 1.34 13.03
N GLN A 128 -1.26 0.37 13.25
CA GLN A 128 0.08 0.35 12.68
C GLN A 128 0.06 -0.57 11.45
N ILE A 129 0.50 -0.04 10.32
CA ILE A 129 0.69 -0.83 9.10
C ILE A 129 2.19 -1.08 8.96
N VAL A 130 2.60 -2.30 9.24
CA VAL A 130 3.97 -2.77 9.01
C VAL A 130 4.08 -3.22 7.58
N GLY A 131 5.08 -2.73 6.85
CA GLY A 131 5.23 -3.08 5.44
C GLY A 131 6.62 -2.77 4.90
N ASP A 132 6.88 -3.24 3.70
CA ASP A 132 8.13 -3.03 2.98
C ASP A 132 8.01 -1.81 2.08
N LEU A 133 8.86 -0.79 2.33
CA LEU A 133 9.08 0.34 1.45
C LEU A 133 10.31 0.06 0.58
N THR A 134 10.12 0.07 -0.73
CA THR A 134 11.22 0.01 -1.71
C THR A 134 11.42 1.39 -2.32
N LEU A 135 12.60 1.95 -2.16
CA LEU A 135 13.02 3.24 -2.72
C LEU A 135 14.45 3.12 -3.23
N LEU A 136 14.75 3.62 -4.42
CA LEU A 136 16.04 3.47 -5.10
C LEU A 136 16.56 2.01 -5.13
N GLY A 137 15.67 1.04 -5.34
CA GLY A 137 16.02 -0.38 -5.34
C GLY A 137 16.34 -0.97 -3.96
N VAL A 138 16.31 -0.18 -2.89
CA VAL A 138 16.53 -0.64 -1.51
C VAL A 138 15.20 -0.84 -0.81
N THR A 139 14.99 -2.02 -0.24
CA THR A 139 13.78 -2.36 0.51
C THR A 139 14.06 -2.35 2.01
N LYS A 140 13.24 -1.63 2.75
CA LYS A 140 13.27 -1.57 4.23
C LYS A 140 11.88 -1.72 4.79
N GLU A 141 11.78 -2.39 5.93
CA GLU A 141 10.54 -2.42 6.69
C GLU A 141 10.30 -1.05 7.35
N VAL A 142 9.09 -0.53 7.18
CA VAL A 142 8.63 0.71 7.80
C VAL A 142 7.27 0.49 8.47
N ILE A 143 6.98 1.32 9.47
CA ILE A 143 5.71 1.30 10.19
C ILE A 143 4.98 2.60 9.93
N LEU A 144 3.82 2.52 9.28
CA LEU A 144 2.92 3.64 9.10
C LEU A 144 1.96 3.70 10.29
N LYS A 145 1.86 4.84 10.97
CA LYS A 145 0.81 5.11 11.96
C LYS A 145 -0.40 5.61 11.19
N ALA A 146 -1.40 4.75 11.04
CA ALA A 146 -2.58 5.00 10.22
C ALA A 146 -3.81 5.33 11.08
N GLU A 147 -4.66 6.17 10.54
CA GLU A 147 -5.98 6.51 11.05
C GLU A 147 -7.02 6.32 9.96
N PHE A 148 -8.06 5.56 10.26
CA PHE A 148 -9.24 5.42 9.40
C PHE A 148 -10.13 6.64 9.59
N ASN A 149 -10.44 7.33 8.49
CA ASN A 149 -11.23 8.55 8.49
C ASN A 149 -12.72 8.26 8.26
N LYS A 150 -13.02 7.52 7.17
CA LYS A 150 -14.41 7.30 6.75
C LYS A 150 -14.55 6.15 5.76
N SER A 151 -15.71 5.49 5.79
CA SER A 151 -16.22 4.61 4.74
C SER A 151 -17.68 4.99 4.45
N ALA A 152 -17.96 5.49 3.24
CA ALA A 152 -19.30 5.87 2.79
C ALA A 152 -19.31 6.06 1.27
N PRO A 153 -20.51 6.09 0.62
CA PRO A 153 -20.61 6.56 -0.75
C PRO A 153 -20.10 8.00 -0.86
N ASN A 154 -19.26 8.27 -1.85
CA ASN A 154 -18.80 9.61 -2.14
C ASN A 154 -19.99 10.48 -2.60
N PRO A 155 -20.20 11.67 -2.05
CA PRO A 155 -21.40 12.47 -2.33
C PRO A 155 -21.53 12.93 -3.79
N MET A 156 -20.41 13.02 -4.51
CA MET A 156 -20.38 13.44 -5.93
C MET A 156 -20.50 12.27 -6.89
N SER A 157 -19.67 11.23 -6.71
CA SER A 157 -19.58 10.08 -7.63
C SER A 157 -20.53 8.94 -7.27
N GLN A 158 -21.07 8.92 -6.05
CA GLN A 158 -21.86 7.84 -5.45
C GLN A 158 -21.11 6.51 -5.31
N LYS A 159 -19.82 6.47 -5.63
CA LYS A 159 -18.98 5.27 -5.47
C LYS A 159 -18.70 5.00 -3.98
N PRO A 160 -18.72 3.73 -3.55
CA PRO A 160 -18.21 3.37 -2.23
C PRO A 160 -16.75 3.82 -2.09
N THR A 161 -16.47 4.66 -1.10
CA THR A 161 -15.18 5.32 -0.91
C THR A 161 -14.70 5.15 0.53
N ILE A 162 -13.42 4.89 0.69
CA ILE A 162 -12.73 4.84 1.98
C ILE A 162 -11.64 5.90 2.03
N GLY A 163 -11.40 6.44 3.22
CA GLY A 163 -10.38 7.45 3.46
C GLY A 163 -9.49 7.12 4.66
N PHE A 164 -8.19 7.37 4.51
CA PHE A 164 -7.19 7.16 5.55
C PHE A 164 -6.18 8.30 5.57
N SER A 165 -5.68 8.60 6.78
CA SER A 165 -4.47 9.39 7.00
C SER A 165 -3.39 8.52 7.60
N ALA A 166 -2.13 8.72 7.22
CA ALA A 166 -1.02 8.01 7.84
C ALA A 166 0.23 8.88 7.97
N LYS A 167 1.11 8.52 8.91
CA LYS A 167 2.39 9.20 9.13
C LYS A 167 3.48 8.21 9.45
N THR A 168 4.70 8.53 9.01
CA THR A 168 5.91 7.83 9.44
C THR A 168 7.12 8.75 9.33
N THR A 169 8.23 8.34 9.91
CA THR A 169 9.54 8.99 9.72
C THR A 169 10.52 7.93 9.24
N ILE A 170 11.26 8.25 8.20
CA ILE A 170 12.32 7.40 7.66
C ILE A 170 13.66 8.15 7.71
N ASN A 171 14.77 7.42 7.72
CA ASN A 171 16.08 7.99 7.41
C ASN A 171 16.31 7.80 5.90
N ARG A 172 16.47 8.90 5.17
CA ARG A 172 16.67 8.83 3.71
C ARG A 172 17.99 8.16 3.32
N SER A 173 18.98 8.19 4.22
CA SER A 173 20.26 7.49 4.03
C SER A 173 20.12 5.97 4.00
N ASP A 174 19.11 5.40 4.68
CA ASP A 174 18.82 3.97 4.66
C ASP A 174 18.44 3.45 3.26
N PHE A 175 18.01 4.37 2.38
CA PHE A 175 17.68 4.12 0.98
C PHE A 175 18.72 4.64 -0.01
N GLY A 176 19.87 5.13 0.51
CA GLY A 176 20.98 5.61 -0.34
C GLY A 176 20.96 7.11 -0.64
N ILE A 177 19.95 7.88 -0.23
CA ILE A 177 19.91 9.33 -0.42
C ILE A 177 20.75 10.01 0.65
N LYS A 178 22.01 10.36 0.32
CA LYS A 178 23.00 10.88 1.28
C LYS A 178 23.41 12.33 1.03
N TYR A 179 22.94 12.95 -0.08
CA TYR A 179 23.34 14.30 -0.45
C TYR A 179 23.08 15.29 0.69
N ALA A 180 24.09 16.10 1.00
CA ALA A 180 24.09 17.17 2.01
C ALA A 180 23.75 16.74 3.47
N ILE A 181 23.83 15.47 3.84
CA ILE A 181 23.79 15.06 5.25
C ILE A 181 25.14 15.47 5.91
N PRO A 182 25.11 16.01 7.14
CA PRO A 182 23.96 16.18 8.06
C PRO A 182 23.25 17.53 7.93
N ASN A 183 23.73 18.43 7.07
CA ASN A 183 23.22 19.81 6.97
C ASN A 183 21.73 19.86 6.57
N ILE A 184 21.32 18.99 5.66
CA ILE A 184 19.91 18.68 5.41
C ILE A 184 19.62 17.39 6.15
N ALA A 185 18.60 17.40 6.99
CA ALA A 185 18.30 16.27 7.87
C ALA A 185 18.23 14.93 7.15
N ASP A 186 18.74 13.89 7.78
CA ASP A 186 18.59 12.51 7.35
C ASP A 186 17.14 12.03 7.58
N LYS A 187 16.55 12.44 8.70
CA LYS A 187 15.15 12.12 9.03
C LYS A 187 14.19 12.91 8.14
N VAL A 188 13.31 12.19 7.48
CA VAL A 188 12.23 12.74 6.64
C VAL A 188 10.89 12.24 7.18
N GLU A 189 10.02 13.18 7.53
CA GLU A 189 8.64 12.88 7.89
C GLU A 189 7.82 12.69 6.61
N LEU A 190 7.03 11.61 6.58
CA LEU A 190 6.05 11.34 5.53
C LEU A 190 4.65 11.53 6.11
N VAL A 191 3.82 12.32 5.41
CA VAL A 191 2.40 12.55 5.70
C VAL A 191 1.61 12.08 4.50
N ILE A 192 0.70 11.16 4.73
CA ILE A 192 0.01 10.42 3.67
C ILE A 192 -1.48 10.62 3.87
N GLU A 193 -2.15 11.07 2.81
CA GLU A 193 -3.61 11.14 2.73
C GLU A 193 -4.07 10.29 1.57
N VAL A 194 -5.07 9.44 1.80
CA VAL A 194 -5.54 8.47 0.81
C VAL A 194 -7.05 8.45 0.75
N GLU A 195 -7.57 8.60 -0.47
CA GLU A 195 -8.91 8.14 -0.83
C GLU A 195 -8.81 6.96 -1.79
N ALA A 196 -9.69 5.98 -1.63
CA ALA A 196 -9.80 4.86 -2.55
C ALA A 196 -11.27 4.51 -2.77
N ASN A 197 -11.62 4.11 -3.99
CA ASN A 197 -12.99 3.81 -4.37
C ASN A 197 -13.12 2.49 -5.15
N ARG A 198 -14.34 1.96 -5.24
CA ARG A 198 -14.69 0.78 -6.00
C ARG A 198 -15.99 0.94 -6.79
#